data_9656d2b74ffc565d1b20b8c3d941b2ea
#
_entry.id   9656d2b74ffc565d1b20b8c3d941b2ea
#
_cell.length_a   1.000
_cell.length_b   1.000
_cell.length_c   1.000
_cell.angle_alpha   90.00
_cell.angle_beta   90.00
_cell.angle_gamma   90.00
#
_symmetry.space_group_name_H-M   'P 1'
#
loop_
_entity.id
_entity.type
_entity.pdbx_description
1 polymer ?
#
loop_
_entity_poly.entity_id
_entity_poly.type
_entity_poly.pdbx_seq_one_letter_code
_entity_poly.pdbx_strand_id
1 'polypeptide(L)'
;MYPDGGIARFRLLGTVTPSFPDDPNAIVDLASVSNGGVVTSYSDSHFGIAPNLLLPGRGKDMGDGWETKRSRVKGHKDWVIVKLGAPGSVEEVIVDTAHFRGNYPVEVYVEGIDWRGKEGNPGSEKKGWEKLVVEQKVEADKEHAYPSTKLMGTEGSVYSHVKMTIVPDGGVKRLRVWGKRAL
;
A
#
# COMPACT_ATOMS: atom_id res chain seq x y z
N MET A 1 19.27 32.68 -18.95
CA MET A 1 19.32 31.87 -17.72
C MET A 1 20.72 32.03 -17.14
N TYR A 2 20.85 32.35 -15.89
CA TYR A 2 22.18 32.44 -15.24
C TYR A 2 22.67 31.00 -15.00
N PRO A 3 23.99 30.75 -14.92
CA PRO A 3 24.55 29.41 -14.77
C PRO A 3 24.17 28.71 -13.45
N ASP A 4 23.64 29.44 -12.50
CA ASP A 4 23.13 28.97 -11.21
C ASP A 4 21.67 29.40 -11.02
N GLY A 5 20.92 28.69 -10.24
CA GLY A 5 19.53 29.02 -9.96
C GLY A 5 18.76 27.82 -9.39
N GLY A 6 17.64 28.09 -8.74
CA GLY A 6 16.76 27.11 -8.16
C GLY A 6 15.68 26.66 -9.12
N ILE A 7 15.37 25.36 -9.11
CA ILE A 7 14.19 24.79 -9.77
C ILE A 7 13.17 24.44 -8.69
N ALA A 8 12.02 25.13 -8.71
CA ALA A 8 10.98 24.89 -7.72
C ALA A 8 10.25 23.55 -7.93
N ARG A 9 10.08 23.13 -9.18
CA ARG A 9 9.36 21.89 -9.52
C ARG A 9 9.83 21.31 -10.85
N PHE A 10 9.99 20.01 -10.87
CA PHE A 10 10.12 19.21 -12.09
C PHE A 10 9.01 18.15 -12.10
N ARG A 11 8.34 17.98 -13.23
CA ARG A 11 7.29 16.96 -13.40
C ARG A 11 7.59 16.15 -14.64
N LEU A 12 7.65 14.83 -14.46
CA LEU A 12 7.70 13.85 -15.55
C LEU A 12 6.40 13.04 -15.49
N LEU A 13 5.61 13.12 -16.55
CA LEU A 13 4.35 12.39 -16.66
C LEU A 13 4.54 11.19 -17.57
N GLY A 14 4.05 10.03 -17.13
CA GLY A 14 4.17 8.78 -17.88
C GLY A 14 3.66 7.59 -17.07
N THR A 15 3.67 6.43 -17.69
CA THR A 15 3.40 5.17 -17.02
C THR A 15 4.73 4.50 -16.68
N VAL A 16 4.87 4.00 -15.45
CA VAL A 16 6.03 3.20 -15.07
C VAL A 16 6.01 1.91 -15.88
N THR A 17 7.11 1.63 -16.57
CA THR A 17 7.35 0.32 -17.17
C THR A 17 8.30 -0.43 -16.26
N PRO A 18 7.82 -1.34 -15.40
CA PRO A 18 8.66 -2.02 -14.45
C PRO A 18 9.59 -3.01 -15.15
N SER A 19 10.81 -3.14 -14.62
CA SER A 19 11.73 -4.21 -14.98
C SER A 19 11.68 -5.26 -13.88
N PHE A 20 11.09 -6.39 -14.18
CA PHE A 20 11.03 -7.52 -13.25
C PHE A 20 12.19 -8.50 -13.52
N PRO A 21 12.62 -9.29 -12.52
CA PRO A 21 13.53 -10.40 -12.73
C PRO A 21 12.95 -11.40 -13.75
N ASP A 22 13.83 -12.05 -14.50
CA ASP A 22 13.42 -13.09 -15.48
C ASP A 22 12.88 -14.35 -14.78
N ASP A 23 13.36 -14.64 -13.56
CA ASP A 23 12.84 -15.75 -12.76
C ASP A 23 11.38 -15.48 -12.34
N PRO A 24 10.42 -16.29 -12.79
CA PRO A 24 9.01 -16.13 -12.42
C PRO A 24 8.74 -16.38 -10.92
N ASN A 25 9.64 -17.06 -10.22
CA ASN A 25 9.56 -17.32 -8.79
C ASN A 25 10.19 -16.21 -7.93
N ALA A 26 10.81 -15.21 -8.55
CA ALA A 26 11.39 -14.10 -7.82
C ALA A 26 10.31 -13.37 -7.01
N ILE A 27 10.58 -13.19 -5.72
CA ILE A 27 9.72 -12.40 -4.82
C ILE A 27 10.07 -10.93 -5.00
N VAL A 28 9.07 -10.14 -5.36
CA VAL A 28 9.20 -8.69 -5.58
C VAL A 28 8.12 -7.93 -4.81
N ASP A 29 8.38 -6.68 -4.46
CA ASP A 29 7.34 -5.81 -3.88
C ASP A 29 6.36 -5.36 -4.97
N LEU A 30 5.24 -6.08 -5.09
CA LEU A 30 4.20 -5.83 -6.10
C LEU A 30 3.49 -4.48 -5.90
N ALA A 31 3.53 -3.91 -4.69
CA ALA A 31 2.93 -2.61 -4.40
C ALA A 31 3.87 -1.44 -4.69
N SER A 32 5.17 -1.67 -4.81
CA SER A 32 6.14 -0.59 -5.05
C SER A 32 5.83 0.21 -6.30
N VAL A 33 5.91 1.54 -6.19
CA VAL A 33 5.82 2.44 -7.37
C VAL A 33 6.88 2.12 -8.42
N SER A 34 8.07 1.68 -8.01
CA SER A 34 9.15 1.27 -8.92
C SER A 34 8.77 0.04 -9.76
N ASN A 35 7.86 -0.78 -9.27
CA ASN A 35 7.34 -1.96 -9.94
C ASN A 35 5.95 -1.71 -10.58
N GLY A 36 5.52 -0.45 -10.66
CA GLY A 36 4.27 -0.07 -11.29
C GLY A 36 3.04 -0.12 -10.37
N GLY A 37 3.24 -0.27 -9.06
CA GLY A 37 2.15 -0.15 -8.07
C GLY A 37 1.55 1.25 -8.07
N VAL A 38 0.21 1.36 -7.99
CA VAL A 38 -0.52 2.63 -8.06
C VAL A 38 -1.65 2.64 -7.05
N VAL A 39 -1.75 3.71 -6.26
CA VAL A 39 -2.95 3.99 -5.47
C VAL A 39 -4.09 4.40 -6.41
N THR A 40 -5.20 3.66 -6.37
CA THR A 40 -6.36 3.90 -7.23
C THR A 40 -7.46 4.69 -6.53
N SER A 41 -7.61 4.52 -5.24
CA SER A 41 -8.58 5.25 -4.41
C SER A 41 -8.25 5.15 -2.93
N TYR A 42 -8.79 6.07 -2.13
CA TYR A 42 -8.62 6.12 -0.67
C TYR A 42 -9.80 6.89 -0.05
N SER A 43 -10.05 6.67 1.24
CA SER A 43 -11.13 7.34 1.98
C SER A 43 -10.81 8.79 2.31
N ASP A 44 -9.60 9.02 2.83
CA ASP A 44 -9.10 10.35 3.23
C ASP A 44 -7.59 10.47 3.01
N SER A 45 -7.10 11.71 2.87
CA SER A 45 -5.69 12.05 2.77
C SER A 45 -5.52 13.49 3.26
N HIS A 46 -5.05 13.64 4.50
CA HIS A 46 -5.06 14.94 5.17
C HIS A 46 -3.68 15.61 5.21
N PHE A 47 -2.67 14.97 5.79
CA PHE A 47 -1.31 15.52 5.88
C PHE A 47 -0.36 14.92 4.84
N GLY A 48 -0.28 13.60 4.75
CA GLY A 48 0.49 12.90 3.74
C GLY A 48 -0.43 12.32 2.67
N ILE A 49 0.06 12.20 1.45
CA ILE A 49 -0.74 11.67 0.33
C ILE A 49 -0.62 10.15 0.25
N ALA A 50 -1.72 9.46 -0.08
CA ALA A 50 -1.77 8.01 -0.14
C ALA A 50 -0.70 7.34 -1.07
N PRO A 51 -0.33 7.93 -2.23
CA PRO A 51 0.76 7.38 -3.05
C PRO A 51 2.12 7.25 -2.36
N ASN A 52 2.38 8.02 -1.29
CA ASN A 52 3.61 7.92 -0.52
C ASN A 52 3.82 6.52 0.11
N LEU A 53 2.73 5.78 0.36
CA LEU A 53 2.79 4.40 0.86
C LEU A 53 3.65 3.48 0.01
N LEU A 54 3.75 3.76 -1.29
CA LEU A 54 4.39 2.91 -2.29
C LEU A 54 5.82 3.32 -2.61
N LEU A 55 6.31 4.42 -2.02
CA LEU A 55 7.67 4.93 -2.24
C LEU A 55 8.72 3.96 -1.68
N PRO A 56 9.91 3.86 -2.30
CA PRO A 56 10.99 3.02 -1.80
C PRO A 56 11.52 3.52 -0.45
N GLY A 57 12.19 2.61 0.28
CA GLY A 57 12.78 2.90 1.59
C GLY A 57 11.76 3.29 2.66
N ARG A 58 12.24 3.69 3.83
CA ARG A 58 11.42 4.10 4.98
C ARG A 58 11.17 5.61 5.06
N GLY A 59 11.79 6.40 4.18
CA GLY A 59 11.64 7.86 4.15
C GLY A 59 12.32 8.57 5.32
N LYS A 60 12.08 9.89 5.47
CA LYS A 60 12.79 10.76 6.43
C LYS A 60 11.95 11.12 7.67
N ASP A 61 10.68 11.42 7.47
CA ASP A 61 9.76 11.93 8.49
C ASP A 61 8.31 11.54 8.17
N MET A 62 7.33 12.04 8.91
CA MET A 62 5.92 11.76 8.68
C MET A 62 5.40 12.30 7.35
N GLY A 63 5.99 13.39 6.83
CA GLY A 63 5.49 14.11 5.66
C GLY A 63 5.50 13.30 4.37
N ASP A 64 6.34 12.26 4.27
CA ASP A 64 6.36 11.35 3.12
C ASP A 64 5.68 10.00 3.40
N GLY A 65 4.73 9.97 4.34
CA GLY A 65 3.78 8.89 4.56
C GLY A 65 2.38 9.24 4.08
N TRP A 66 1.40 8.44 4.45
CA TRP A 66 -0.03 8.69 4.33
C TRP A 66 -0.63 8.90 5.71
N GLU A 67 -1.35 9.98 5.91
CA GLU A 67 -1.98 10.30 7.18
C GLU A 67 -3.38 10.84 6.94
N THR A 68 -4.36 10.25 7.61
CA THR A 68 -5.77 10.63 7.55
C THR A 68 -6.13 11.58 8.68
N LYS A 69 -7.22 12.30 8.51
CA LYS A 69 -7.76 13.20 9.52
C LYS A 69 -8.29 12.42 10.71
N ARG A 70 -7.95 12.88 11.91
CA ARG A 70 -8.48 12.31 13.13
C ARG A 70 -10.01 12.38 13.16
N SER A 71 -10.66 11.23 13.37
CA SER A 71 -12.09 11.08 13.49
C SER A 71 -12.47 10.80 14.94
N ARG A 72 -13.66 11.33 15.35
CA ARG A 72 -14.32 11.00 16.61
C ARG A 72 -15.57 10.16 16.40
N VAL A 73 -15.81 9.74 15.17
CA VAL A 73 -16.99 8.91 14.82
C VAL A 73 -16.71 7.48 15.28
N LYS A 74 -17.63 6.94 16.07
CA LYS A 74 -17.54 5.54 16.52
C LYS A 74 -17.60 4.59 15.34
N GLY A 75 -16.63 3.67 15.28
CA GLY A 75 -16.53 2.69 14.20
C GLY A 75 -15.95 3.24 12.90
N HIS A 76 -15.39 4.46 12.92
CA HIS A 76 -14.69 5.03 11.76
C HIS A 76 -13.53 4.14 11.31
N LYS A 77 -13.33 4.10 10.01
CA LYS A 77 -12.20 3.41 9.38
C LYS A 77 -11.78 4.19 8.15
N ASP A 78 -10.48 4.27 7.94
CA ASP A 78 -9.91 4.77 6.70
C ASP A 78 -9.28 3.65 5.89
N TRP A 79 -9.26 3.80 4.59
CA TRP A 79 -8.76 2.77 3.69
C TRP A 79 -8.06 3.36 2.46
N VAL A 80 -7.19 2.55 1.87
CA VAL A 80 -6.52 2.83 0.60
C VAL A 80 -6.55 1.58 -0.26
N ILE A 81 -6.81 1.75 -1.56
CA ILE A 81 -6.75 0.67 -2.55
C ILE A 81 -5.55 0.89 -3.45
N VAL A 82 -4.76 -0.15 -3.59
CA VAL A 82 -3.56 -0.21 -4.42
C VAL A 82 -3.75 -1.24 -5.52
N LYS A 83 -3.61 -0.82 -6.76
CA LYS A 83 -3.39 -1.72 -7.89
C LYS A 83 -1.94 -2.17 -7.86
N LEU A 84 -1.71 -3.46 -7.84
CA LEU A 84 -0.37 -4.04 -7.89
C LEU A 84 0.26 -3.82 -9.28
N GLY A 85 1.56 -3.66 -9.32
CA GLY A 85 2.30 -3.45 -10.57
C GLY A 85 2.24 -4.65 -11.52
N ALA A 86 2.05 -5.84 -10.96
CA ALA A 86 1.67 -7.05 -11.66
C ALA A 86 0.72 -7.85 -10.78
N PRO A 87 -0.24 -8.59 -11.34
CA PRO A 87 -0.99 -9.59 -10.59
C PRO A 87 -0.04 -10.65 -10.05
N GLY A 88 -0.32 -11.17 -8.85
CA GLY A 88 0.55 -12.19 -8.26
C GLY A 88 0.01 -12.83 -7.00
N SER A 89 0.71 -13.87 -6.54
CA SER A 89 0.52 -14.43 -5.21
C SER A 89 1.13 -13.49 -4.17
N VAL A 90 0.60 -13.48 -2.97
CA VAL A 90 1.13 -12.67 -1.86
C VAL A 90 1.85 -13.59 -0.87
N GLU A 91 3.13 -13.33 -0.64
CA GLU A 91 3.98 -14.11 0.26
C GLU A 91 4.20 -13.38 1.60
N GLU A 92 4.20 -12.05 1.58
CA GLU A 92 4.35 -11.23 2.78
C GLU A 92 3.70 -9.86 2.57
N VAL A 93 3.09 -9.34 3.62
CA VAL A 93 2.64 -7.95 3.70
C VAL A 93 3.39 -7.24 4.81
N ILE A 94 3.87 -6.02 4.55
CA ILE A 94 4.49 -5.16 5.57
C ILE A 94 3.71 -3.86 5.67
N VAL A 95 3.34 -3.50 6.89
CA VAL A 95 2.77 -2.20 7.24
C VAL A 95 3.74 -1.49 8.16
N ASP A 96 4.30 -0.37 7.72
CA ASP A 96 5.28 0.40 8.47
C ASP A 96 4.66 1.68 9.03
N THR A 97 4.77 1.89 10.33
CA THR A 97 4.33 3.11 11.02
C THR A 97 5.50 4.03 11.38
N ALA A 98 6.65 3.90 10.69
CA ALA A 98 7.85 4.70 10.96
C ALA A 98 7.51 6.19 11.05
N HIS A 99 8.09 6.85 12.06
CA HIS A 99 7.90 8.25 12.42
C HIS A 99 6.52 8.61 13.00
N PHE A 100 5.49 7.79 12.84
CA PHE A 100 4.18 7.99 13.47
C PHE A 100 4.18 7.50 14.91
N ARG A 101 4.51 8.39 15.86
CA ARG A 101 4.71 8.04 17.27
C ARG A 101 3.48 8.26 18.15
N GLY A 102 2.62 9.20 17.78
CA GLY A 102 1.39 9.52 18.52
C GLY A 102 0.11 9.46 17.71
N ASN A 103 0.23 9.33 16.40
CA ASN A 103 -0.84 9.40 15.41
C ASN A 103 -0.85 8.19 14.46
N TYR A 104 -0.36 7.06 14.91
CA TYR A 104 -0.48 5.77 14.21
C TYR A 104 -1.86 5.15 14.48
N PRO A 105 -2.38 4.28 13.58
CA PRO A 105 -3.66 3.60 13.79
C PRO A 105 -3.58 2.61 14.96
N VAL A 106 -4.74 2.30 15.56
CA VAL A 106 -4.83 1.27 16.61
C VAL A 106 -4.70 -0.12 16.02
N GLU A 107 -5.36 -0.32 14.87
CA GLU A 107 -5.39 -1.61 14.16
C GLU A 107 -5.30 -1.40 12.66
N VAL A 108 -4.80 -2.42 11.98
CA VAL A 108 -4.79 -2.52 10.51
C VAL A 108 -5.28 -3.89 10.07
N TYR A 109 -5.83 -3.96 8.87
CA TYR A 109 -6.05 -5.22 8.16
C TYR A 109 -5.87 -4.99 6.65
N VAL A 110 -5.58 -6.08 5.94
CA VAL A 110 -5.35 -6.02 4.48
C VAL A 110 -6.21 -7.08 3.79
N GLU A 111 -6.80 -6.69 2.68
CA GLU A 111 -7.62 -7.54 1.83
C GLU A 111 -7.07 -7.52 0.41
N GLY A 112 -7.22 -8.61 -0.31
CA GLY A 112 -6.85 -8.74 -1.72
C GLY A 112 -8.06 -9.05 -2.59
N ILE A 113 -7.98 -8.71 -3.87
CA ILE A 113 -8.98 -9.07 -4.88
C ILE A 113 -8.32 -9.32 -6.23
N ASP A 114 -8.81 -10.32 -6.95
CA ASP A 114 -8.50 -10.47 -8.37
C ASP A 114 -9.54 -9.72 -9.20
N TRP A 115 -9.09 -8.63 -9.82
CA TRP A 115 -9.92 -7.75 -10.64
C TRP A 115 -9.53 -7.81 -12.13
N ARG A 116 -8.73 -8.80 -12.54
CA ARG A 116 -8.29 -8.95 -13.93
C ARG A 116 -9.49 -9.15 -14.86
N GLY A 117 -9.40 -8.63 -16.08
CA GLY A 117 -10.44 -8.74 -17.09
C GLY A 117 -11.72 -7.93 -16.80
N LYS A 118 -11.73 -7.09 -15.75
CA LYS A 118 -12.85 -6.22 -15.41
C LYS A 118 -12.52 -4.77 -15.71
N GLU A 119 -13.56 -3.99 -16.00
CA GLU A 119 -13.42 -2.57 -16.31
C GLU A 119 -13.13 -1.75 -15.03
N GLY A 120 -12.28 -0.75 -15.15
CA GLY A 120 -11.92 0.18 -14.09
C GLY A 120 -11.19 -0.47 -12.91
N ASN A 121 -11.34 0.12 -11.72
CA ASN A 121 -10.77 -0.38 -10.48
C ASN A 121 -11.87 -0.81 -9.49
N PRO A 122 -11.63 -1.78 -8.59
CA PRO A 122 -12.60 -2.17 -7.59
C PRO A 122 -12.83 -1.05 -6.58
N GLY A 123 -14.09 -0.81 -6.21
CA GLY A 123 -14.43 0.08 -5.08
C GLY A 123 -14.21 -0.62 -3.74
N SER A 124 -14.13 0.18 -2.67
CA SER A 124 -13.91 -0.34 -1.30
C SER A 124 -15.01 -1.29 -0.82
N GLU A 125 -16.26 -1.04 -1.23
CA GLU A 125 -17.45 -1.83 -0.87
C GLU A 125 -17.74 -2.99 -1.85
N LYS A 126 -16.85 -3.21 -2.82
CA LYS A 126 -17.07 -4.29 -3.80
C LYS A 126 -17.02 -5.65 -3.13
N LYS A 127 -17.96 -6.51 -3.48
CA LYS A 127 -17.93 -7.92 -3.05
C LYS A 127 -16.74 -8.65 -3.70
N GLY A 128 -16.11 -9.54 -2.95
CA GLY A 128 -14.98 -10.34 -3.43
C GLY A 128 -13.62 -9.90 -2.88
N TRP A 129 -13.56 -8.92 -1.98
CA TRP A 129 -12.38 -8.68 -1.16
C TRP A 129 -12.18 -9.85 -0.19
N GLU A 130 -11.01 -10.44 -0.18
CA GLU A 130 -10.61 -11.57 0.66
C GLU A 130 -9.58 -11.10 1.68
N LYS A 131 -9.71 -11.52 2.94
CA LYS A 131 -8.74 -11.17 3.98
C LYS A 131 -7.39 -11.81 3.69
N LEU A 132 -6.34 -10.99 3.63
CA LEU A 132 -4.94 -11.40 3.61
C LEU A 132 -4.34 -11.28 5.01
N VAL A 133 -4.53 -10.15 5.66
CA VAL A 133 -4.14 -9.89 7.04
C VAL A 133 -5.40 -9.58 7.81
N VAL A 134 -5.72 -10.39 8.82
CA VAL A 134 -6.84 -10.12 9.74
C VAL A 134 -6.51 -8.90 10.60
N GLU A 135 -7.50 -8.37 11.31
CA GLU A 135 -7.33 -7.21 12.19
C GLU A 135 -6.17 -7.43 13.19
N GLN A 136 -5.14 -6.62 13.07
CA GLN A 136 -3.94 -6.66 13.90
C GLN A 136 -3.69 -5.31 14.54
N LYS A 137 -3.38 -5.30 15.83
CA LYS A 137 -2.86 -4.12 16.51
C LYS A 137 -1.50 -3.76 15.96
N VAL A 138 -1.28 -2.47 15.80
CA VAL A 138 0.03 -1.94 15.39
C VAL A 138 0.62 -1.05 16.49
N GLU A 139 1.91 -0.85 16.41
CA GLU A 139 2.68 -0.06 17.36
C GLU A 139 3.23 1.20 16.67
N ALA A 140 3.65 2.16 17.47
CA ALA A 140 4.28 3.38 16.99
C ALA A 140 5.66 3.11 16.39
N ASP A 141 6.02 3.84 15.33
CA ASP A 141 7.38 3.89 14.78
C ASP A 141 8.00 2.51 14.51
N LYS A 142 7.18 1.58 13.99
CA LYS A 142 7.53 0.16 13.86
C LYS A 142 7.09 -0.44 12.53
N GLU A 143 7.89 -1.35 12.04
CA GLU A 143 7.55 -2.20 10.90
C GLU A 143 6.85 -3.48 11.37
N HIS A 144 5.69 -3.78 10.79
CA HIS A 144 4.86 -4.93 11.10
C HIS A 144 4.86 -5.86 9.89
N ALA A 145 5.55 -6.98 10.00
CA ALA A 145 5.64 -7.99 8.94
C ALA A 145 4.64 -9.13 9.17
N TYR A 146 3.92 -9.47 8.13
CA TYR A 146 2.96 -10.55 8.04
C TYR A 146 3.40 -11.53 6.94
N PRO A 147 4.30 -12.49 7.27
CA PRO A 147 4.75 -13.50 6.32
C PRO A 147 3.63 -14.48 5.95
N SER A 148 3.83 -15.29 4.94
CA SER A 148 2.84 -16.27 4.43
C SER A 148 2.19 -17.13 5.52
N THR A 149 2.92 -17.47 6.57
CA THR A 149 2.40 -18.22 7.73
C THR A 149 1.37 -17.46 8.57
N LYS A 150 1.26 -16.15 8.39
CA LYS A 150 0.28 -15.26 9.05
C LYS A 150 -0.78 -14.73 8.09
N LEU A 151 -0.65 -15.02 6.81
CA LEU A 151 -1.63 -14.62 5.80
C LEU A 151 -2.78 -15.62 5.74
N MET A 152 -3.95 -15.12 5.36
CA MET A 152 -5.16 -15.93 5.20
C MET A 152 -5.37 -16.25 3.72
N GLY A 153 -5.69 -17.52 3.41
CA GLY A 153 -6.27 -17.90 2.11
C GLY A 153 -5.44 -17.59 0.86
N THR A 154 -4.10 -17.45 0.98
CA THR A 154 -3.25 -17.06 -0.14
C THR A 154 -2.82 -18.22 -1.03
N GLU A 155 -3.02 -19.47 -0.61
CA GLU A 155 -2.57 -20.65 -1.37
C GLU A 155 -3.31 -20.75 -2.71
N GLY A 156 -2.55 -20.70 -3.80
CA GLY A 156 -3.08 -20.76 -5.17
C GLY A 156 -3.86 -19.51 -5.62
N SER A 157 -3.99 -18.50 -4.76
CA SER A 157 -4.71 -17.26 -5.10
C SER A 157 -3.80 -16.24 -5.79
N VAL A 158 -4.39 -15.49 -6.72
CA VAL A 158 -3.74 -14.39 -7.43
C VAL A 158 -4.53 -13.12 -7.14
N TYR A 159 -3.82 -12.05 -6.80
CA TYR A 159 -4.42 -10.74 -6.52
C TYR A 159 -3.87 -9.70 -7.49
N SER A 160 -4.74 -8.83 -7.96
CA SER A 160 -4.37 -7.68 -8.79
C SER A 160 -4.46 -6.35 -8.03
N HIS A 161 -5.22 -6.33 -6.93
CA HIS A 161 -5.37 -5.18 -6.05
C HIS A 161 -5.35 -5.62 -4.60
N VAL A 162 -4.85 -4.73 -3.74
CA VAL A 162 -4.95 -4.85 -2.29
C VAL A 162 -5.63 -3.63 -1.70
N LYS A 163 -6.38 -3.84 -0.61
CA LYS A 163 -6.99 -2.78 0.19
C LYS A 163 -6.44 -2.87 1.61
N MET A 164 -5.74 -1.83 2.06
CA MET A 164 -5.37 -1.68 3.46
C MET A 164 -6.40 -0.81 4.14
N THR A 165 -6.89 -1.25 5.29
CA THR A 165 -7.79 -0.49 6.16
C THR A 165 -7.12 -0.26 7.49
N ILE A 166 -7.21 0.97 7.99
CA ILE A 166 -6.74 1.41 9.30
C ILE A 166 -7.92 1.75 10.20
N VAL A 167 -7.77 1.53 11.50
CA VAL A 167 -8.83 1.75 12.50
C VAL A 167 -8.26 2.55 13.67
N PRO A 168 -8.90 3.65 14.09
CA PRO A 168 -9.96 4.35 13.37
C PRO A 168 -9.40 5.19 12.21
N ASP A 169 -8.27 5.84 12.41
CA ASP A 169 -7.56 6.79 11.57
C ASP A 169 -6.08 6.79 11.93
N GLY A 170 -5.27 7.60 11.26
CA GLY A 170 -3.86 7.80 11.61
C GLY A 170 -2.92 7.77 10.43
N GLY A 171 -1.65 7.58 10.74
CA GLY A 171 -0.57 7.60 9.77
C GLY A 171 0.09 6.24 9.56
N VAL A 172 0.33 5.92 8.30
CA VAL A 172 1.10 4.77 7.84
C VAL A 172 2.20 5.26 6.91
N LYS A 173 3.42 4.79 7.15
CA LYS A 173 4.59 5.22 6.40
C LYS A 173 4.70 4.52 5.06
N ARG A 174 4.61 3.19 5.09
CA ARG A 174 4.74 2.34 3.89
C ARG A 174 3.83 1.13 3.97
N LEU A 175 3.41 0.70 2.79
CA LEU A 175 2.79 -0.60 2.55
C LEU A 175 3.67 -1.35 1.56
N ARG A 176 4.04 -2.60 1.90
CA ARG A 176 4.74 -3.52 0.99
C ARG A 176 3.90 -4.76 0.80
N VAL A 177 3.89 -5.26 -0.41
CA VAL A 177 3.21 -6.51 -0.78
C VAL A 177 4.20 -7.36 -1.57
N TRP A 178 4.95 -8.17 -0.85
CA TRP A 178 5.92 -9.08 -1.44
C TRP A 178 5.22 -10.31 -2.00
N GLY A 179 5.54 -10.67 -3.22
CA GLY A 179 4.91 -11.80 -3.88
C GLY A 179 5.56 -12.18 -5.19
N LYS A 180 5.01 -13.24 -5.80
CA LYS A 180 5.44 -13.74 -7.11
C LYS A 180 4.45 -13.30 -8.16
N ARG A 181 4.93 -12.86 -9.30
CA ARG A 181 4.07 -12.50 -10.43
C ARG A 181 3.30 -13.70 -10.96
N ALA A 182 2.01 -13.54 -11.24
CA ALA A 182 1.27 -14.47 -12.07
C ALA A 182 1.62 -14.20 -13.54
N LEU A 183 2.03 -15.24 -14.24
CA LEU A 183 2.32 -15.20 -15.67
C LEU A 183 1.04 -15.39 -16.50
#